data_6f633526ef7209c19fd9c43f6d9c6408
#
_entry.id   6f633526ef7209c19fd9c43f6d9c6408
#
_cell.length_a   1.000
_cell.length_b   1.000
_cell.length_c   1.000
_cell.angle_alpha   90.00
_cell.angle_beta   90.00
_cell.angle_gamma   90.00
#
_symmetry.space_group_name_H-M   'P 1'
#
loop_
_entity.id
_entity.type
_entity.pdbx_description
1 polymer ?
#
loop_
_entity_poly.entity_id
_entity_poly.type
_entity_poly.pdbx_seq_one_letter_code
_entity_poly.pdbx_strand_id
1 'polypeptide(L)'
;MIIRTENISKSFFVNNKKIKVIQNINFESFPEGITVILGKSGCGKTTFLRLLAQLEIQDSGKIIIEDNAKISIVFQEHRLMPWLNVFSNITFGMNKSDKKECKDKIYNLINMIGLNGFDKAYPYQLSLGMMQRVAIARALANDSDIILMDEPFASLDYFTRETLQNETINICMNSKKSIIFVTHSIDESLILGKKIIIFEGGKIKKEYDLNHENYDRNILSPFFIELKKDILNSIKN
;
A
#
# COMPACT_ATOMS: atom_id res chain seq x y z
N MET A 1 -2.03 -8.44 -12.88
CA MET A 1 -2.90 -7.26 -13.13
C MET A 1 -2.10 -5.98 -12.97
N ILE A 2 -2.27 -5.02 -13.88
CA ILE A 2 -1.46 -3.80 -13.94
C ILE A 2 -2.37 -2.56 -13.86
N ILE A 3 -1.89 -1.52 -13.16
CA ILE A 3 -2.39 -0.15 -13.31
C ILE A 3 -1.34 0.63 -14.08
N ARG A 4 -1.79 1.30 -15.15
CA ARG A 4 -0.98 2.23 -15.94
C ARG A 4 -1.59 3.62 -15.92
N THR A 5 -0.76 4.64 -15.92
CA THR A 5 -1.20 6.02 -16.10
C THR A 5 -0.47 6.68 -17.27
N GLU A 6 -1.19 7.52 -18.01
CA GLU A 6 -0.68 8.27 -19.15
C GLU A 6 -0.90 9.76 -18.92
N ASN A 7 0.18 10.51 -18.72
CA ASN A 7 0.23 11.96 -18.54
C ASN A 7 -0.77 12.51 -17.54
N ILE A 8 -1.01 11.79 -16.42
CA ILE A 8 -1.97 12.26 -15.43
C ILE A 8 -1.48 13.49 -14.70
N SER A 9 -2.39 14.42 -14.47
CA SER A 9 -2.15 15.64 -13.68
C SER A 9 -3.34 15.91 -12.77
N LYS A 10 -3.04 16.49 -11.59
CA LYS A 10 -4.04 16.91 -10.61
C LYS A 10 -3.61 18.18 -9.91
N SER A 11 -4.54 19.11 -9.77
CA SER A 11 -4.34 20.36 -9.04
C SER A 11 -5.49 20.57 -8.06
N PHE A 12 -5.21 21.29 -6.99
CA PHE A 12 -6.23 21.74 -6.03
C PHE A 12 -6.20 23.25 -5.90
N PHE A 13 -7.33 23.84 -5.54
CA PHE A 13 -7.41 25.25 -5.20
C PHE A 13 -7.38 25.44 -3.69
N VAL A 14 -6.40 26.16 -3.17
CA VAL A 14 -6.26 26.51 -1.77
C VAL A 14 -6.12 28.04 -1.69
N ASN A 15 -7.03 28.73 -1.01
CA ASN A 15 -7.02 30.19 -0.90
C ASN A 15 -6.88 30.89 -2.26
N ASN A 16 -7.70 30.47 -3.25
CA ASN A 16 -7.69 30.95 -4.65
C ASN A 16 -6.38 30.75 -5.42
N LYS A 17 -5.41 30.00 -4.87
CA LYS A 17 -4.19 29.63 -5.57
C LYS A 17 -4.28 28.18 -6.08
N LYS A 18 -3.99 28.01 -7.36
CA LYS A 18 -3.92 26.68 -7.98
C LYS A 18 -2.59 26.01 -7.61
N ILE A 19 -2.65 24.90 -6.86
CA ILE A 19 -1.51 24.11 -6.45
C ILE A 19 -1.48 22.84 -7.31
N LYS A 20 -0.43 22.66 -8.12
CA LYS A 20 -0.22 21.44 -8.91
C LYS A 20 0.39 20.37 -8.01
N VAL A 21 -0.38 19.33 -7.71
CA VAL A 21 0.04 18.24 -6.81
C VAL A 21 0.59 17.05 -7.60
N ILE A 22 0.02 16.75 -8.76
CA ILE A 22 0.46 15.72 -9.70
C ILE A 22 0.70 16.36 -11.06
N GLN A 23 1.84 16.05 -11.70
CA GLN A 23 2.28 16.72 -12.92
C GLN A 23 2.79 15.72 -13.96
N ASN A 24 1.97 15.42 -14.96
CA ASN A 24 2.29 14.60 -16.15
C ASN A 24 2.94 13.26 -15.78
N ILE A 25 2.32 12.50 -14.87
CA ILE A 25 2.85 11.20 -14.44
C ILE A 25 2.48 10.13 -15.46
N ASN A 26 3.52 9.47 -15.96
CA ASN A 26 3.45 8.18 -16.63
C ASN A 26 3.97 7.12 -15.65
N PHE A 27 3.16 6.14 -15.35
CA PHE A 27 3.41 5.13 -14.34
C PHE A 27 2.90 3.77 -14.80
N GLU A 28 3.60 2.72 -14.42
CA GLU A 28 3.16 1.35 -14.58
C GLU A 28 3.55 0.55 -13.35
N SER A 29 2.55 -0.09 -12.71
CA SER A 29 2.79 -0.96 -11.56
C SER A 29 3.50 -2.24 -11.99
N PHE A 30 4.26 -2.86 -11.08
CA PHE A 30 4.84 -4.16 -11.31
C PHE A 30 3.75 -5.25 -11.25
N PRO A 31 3.63 -6.10 -12.28
CA PRO A 31 2.64 -7.18 -12.27
C PRO A 31 3.02 -8.25 -11.24
N GLU A 32 2.04 -8.76 -10.51
CA GLU A 32 2.24 -9.85 -9.53
C GLU A 32 3.43 -9.59 -8.58
N GLY A 33 3.55 -8.33 -8.10
CA GLY A 33 4.65 -7.90 -7.26
C GLY A 33 4.35 -6.59 -6.54
N ILE A 34 5.32 -6.10 -5.78
CA ILE A 34 5.18 -4.87 -4.98
C ILE A 34 5.90 -3.71 -5.68
N THR A 35 5.14 -2.69 -6.08
CA THR A 35 5.68 -1.40 -6.53
C THR A 35 5.68 -0.44 -5.35
N VAL A 36 6.84 0.06 -4.96
CA VAL A 36 6.95 1.04 -3.88
C VAL A 36 7.06 2.45 -4.44
N ILE A 37 6.23 3.35 -3.92
CA ILE A 37 6.30 4.79 -4.17
C ILE A 37 6.92 5.45 -2.95
N LEU A 38 8.17 5.86 -3.08
CA LEU A 38 8.98 6.43 -2.02
C LEU A 38 9.13 7.95 -2.22
N GLY A 39 8.98 8.74 -1.16
CA GLY A 39 9.20 10.18 -1.22
C GLY A 39 8.92 10.89 0.09
N LYS A 40 9.31 12.16 0.18
CA LYS A 40 9.09 13.01 1.36
C LYS A 40 7.59 13.19 1.64
N SER A 41 7.24 13.49 2.89
CA SER A 41 5.86 13.84 3.25
C SER A 41 5.40 15.08 2.46
N GLY A 42 4.14 15.09 2.02
CA GLY A 42 3.55 16.20 1.27
C GLY A 42 3.93 16.27 -0.22
N CYS A 43 4.73 15.35 -0.78
CA CYS A 43 5.12 15.39 -2.20
C CYS A 43 4.03 14.91 -3.19
N GLY A 44 2.85 14.48 -2.71
CA GLY A 44 1.71 14.08 -3.54
C GLY A 44 1.41 12.57 -3.60
N LYS A 45 2.14 11.71 -2.89
CA LYS A 45 1.97 10.23 -2.92
C LYS A 45 0.53 9.79 -2.60
N THR A 46 -0.04 10.29 -1.52
CA THR A 46 -1.44 9.99 -1.12
C THR A 46 -2.43 10.43 -2.18
N THR A 47 -2.23 11.60 -2.80
CA THR A 47 -3.07 12.08 -3.89
C THR A 47 -2.95 11.16 -5.11
N PHE A 48 -1.74 10.75 -5.46
CA PHE A 48 -1.50 9.81 -6.54
C PHE A 48 -2.18 8.46 -6.27
N LEU A 49 -2.06 7.94 -5.05
CA LEU A 49 -2.72 6.69 -4.66
C LEU A 49 -4.27 6.81 -4.75
N ARG A 50 -4.85 7.96 -4.35
CA ARG A 50 -6.29 8.21 -4.46
C ARG A 50 -6.77 8.29 -5.91
N LEU A 51 -5.95 8.82 -6.81
CA LEU A 51 -6.24 8.80 -8.25
C LEU A 51 -6.24 7.37 -8.78
N LEU A 52 -5.25 6.53 -8.42
CA LEU A 52 -5.21 5.12 -8.80
C LEU A 52 -6.41 4.34 -8.25
N ALA A 53 -6.88 4.69 -7.04
CA ALA A 53 -8.06 4.10 -6.43
C ALA A 53 -9.39 4.63 -7.01
N GLN A 54 -9.34 5.57 -7.97
CA GLN A 54 -10.51 6.27 -8.53
C GLN A 54 -11.35 7.01 -7.46
N LEU A 55 -10.74 7.37 -6.33
CA LEU A 55 -11.34 8.18 -5.27
C LEU A 55 -11.21 9.68 -5.54
N GLU A 56 -10.35 10.05 -6.48
CA GLU A 56 -10.15 11.40 -7.01
C GLU A 56 -10.17 11.33 -8.53
N ILE A 57 -10.62 12.42 -9.17
CA ILE A 57 -10.64 12.54 -10.63
C ILE A 57 -9.43 13.36 -11.05
N GLN A 58 -8.66 12.88 -12.01
CA GLN A 58 -7.53 13.62 -12.60
C GLN A 58 -8.03 14.83 -13.41
N ASP A 59 -7.21 15.89 -13.47
CA ASP A 59 -7.51 17.07 -14.32
C ASP A 59 -7.21 16.75 -15.80
N SER A 60 -6.22 15.90 -16.08
CA SER A 60 -5.85 15.47 -17.43
C SER A 60 -5.16 14.11 -17.42
N GLY A 61 -5.04 13.49 -18.58
CA GLY A 61 -4.44 12.17 -18.77
C GLY A 61 -5.42 11.03 -18.59
N LYS A 62 -4.91 9.80 -18.51
CA LYS A 62 -5.71 8.58 -18.39
C LYS A 62 -5.15 7.64 -17.34
N ILE A 63 -6.03 6.94 -16.62
CA ILE A 63 -5.74 5.82 -15.75
C ILE A 63 -6.34 4.58 -16.39
N ILE A 64 -5.51 3.59 -16.64
CA ILE A 64 -5.87 2.33 -17.29
C ILE A 64 -5.69 1.21 -16.27
N ILE A 65 -6.75 0.48 -16.00
CA ILE A 65 -6.78 -0.66 -15.09
C ILE A 65 -7.15 -1.88 -15.94
N GLU A 66 -6.29 -2.90 -15.94
CA GLU A 66 -6.52 -4.11 -16.72
C GLU A 66 -7.77 -4.87 -16.24
N ASP A 67 -8.54 -5.39 -17.20
CA ASP A 67 -9.61 -6.38 -17.01
C ASP A 67 -10.60 -6.10 -15.88
N ASN A 68 -10.91 -4.83 -15.59
CA ASN A 68 -11.78 -4.43 -14.47
C ASN A 68 -11.30 -4.96 -13.12
N ALA A 69 -9.98 -5.02 -12.91
CA ALA A 69 -9.38 -5.53 -11.68
C ALA A 69 -9.98 -4.89 -10.43
N LYS A 70 -10.28 -5.71 -9.45
CA LYS A 70 -10.78 -5.26 -8.15
C LYS A 70 -9.67 -4.62 -7.34
N ILE A 71 -9.91 -3.42 -6.82
CA ILE A 71 -8.94 -2.66 -6.03
C ILE A 71 -9.38 -2.63 -4.57
N SER A 72 -8.48 -2.99 -3.66
CA SER A 72 -8.61 -2.69 -2.23
C SER A 72 -7.62 -1.59 -1.83
N ILE A 73 -7.99 -0.80 -0.83
CA ILE A 73 -7.13 0.26 -0.31
C ILE A 73 -6.99 0.19 1.21
N VAL A 74 -5.75 0.32 1.69
CA VAL A 74 -5.40 0.58 3.09
C VAL A 74 -4.99 2.05 3.18
N PHE A 75 -5.77 2.81 3.91
CA PHE A 75 -5.49 4.23 4.17
C PHE A 75 -4.48 4.40 5.30
N GLN A 76 -3.80 5.53 5.34
CA GLN A 76 -2.95 5.93 6.46
C GLN A 76 -3.74 5.95 7.78
N GLU A 77 -4.98 6.46 7.75
CA GLU A 77 -5.94 6.29 8.83
C GLU A 77 -6.65 4.94 8.69
N HIS A 78 -6.79 4.19 9.77
CA HIS A 78 -7.34 2.82 9.76
C HIS A 78 -8.78 2.68 9.27
N ARG A 79 -9.60 3.75 9.32
CA ARG A 79 -10.99 3.83 8.80
C ARG A 79 -11.82 2.58 9.07
N LEU A 80 -11.80 2.10 10.32
CA LEU A 80 -12.66 1.00 10.74
C LEU A 80 -14.07 1.51 10.95
N MET A 81 -15.05 0.60 10.71
CA MET A 81 -16.45 0.86 11.05
C MET A 81 -16.62 0.76 12.55
N PRO A 82 -16.93 1.86 13.29
CA PRO A 82 -16.93 1.85 14.76
C PRO A 82 -18.00 0.97 15.37
N TRP A 83 -19.07 0.66 14.64
CA TRP A 83 -20.18 -0.22 15.04
C TRP A 83 -19.96 -1.70 14.71
N LEU A 84 -18.84 -2.06 14.08
CA LEU A 84 -18.48 -3.44 13.75
C LEU A 84 -17.32 -3.90 14.63
N ASN A 85 -17.35 -5.16 15.06
CA ASN A 85 -16.22 -5.79 15.73
C ASN A 85 -15.08 -6.10 14.75
N VAL A 86 -13.93 -6.60 15.24
CA VAL A 86 -12.75 -6.93 14.45
C VAL A 86 -13.09 -7.89 13.30
N PHE A 87 -13.75 -9.02 13.60
CA PHE A 87 -14.13 -10.01 12.59
C PHE A 87 -15.01 -9.38 11.50
N SER A 88 -15.99 -8.60 11.88
CA SER A 88 -16.93 -7.94 10.97
C SER A 88 -16.27 -6.81 10.16
N ASN A 89 -15.29 -6.11 10.73
CA ASN A 89 -14.48 -5.14 10.00
C ASN A 89 -13.61 -5.82 8.94
N ILE A 90 -12.95 -6.93 9.28
CA ILE A 90 -12.11 -7.68 8.32
C ILE A 90 -12.98 -8.22 7.17
N THR A 91 -14.16 -8.73 7.47
CA THR A 91 -15.08 -9.27 6.46
C THR A 91 -15.99 -8.23 5.82
N PHE A 92 -15.76 -6.94 6.09
CA PHE A 92 -16.55 -5.87 5.49
C PHE A 92 -16.36 -5.85 3.98
N GLY A 93 -17.47 -5.86 3.24
CA GLY A 93 -17.45 -5.93 1.76
C GLY A 93 -17.52 -7.35 1.17
N MET A 94 -17.32 -8.39 1.96
CA MET A 94 -17.49 -9.78 1.52
C MET A 94 -18.98 -10.17 1.47
N ASN A 95 -19.37 -11.03 0.52
CA ASN A 95 -20.70 -11.59 0.47
C ASN A 95 -20.95 -12.56 1.67
N LYS A 96 -22.21 -12.84 1.99
CA LYS A 96 -22.55 -13.73 3.12
C LYS A 96 -22.08 -15.17 2.93
N SER A 97 -22.12 -15.69 1.70
CA SER A 97 -21.56 -16.99 1.31
C SER A 97 -20.08 -17.07 1.62
N ASP A 98 -19.33 -16.09 1.09
CA ASP A 98 -17.87 -16.03 1.19
C ASP A 98 -17.40 -15.92 2.64
N LYS A 99 -18.13 -15.16 3.47
CA LYS A 99 -17.86 -15.05 4.93
C LYS A 99 -17.91 -16.40 5.65
N LYS A 100 -18.83 -17.27 5.26
CA LYS A 100 -18.99 -18.59 5.86
C LYS A 100 -17.91 -19.55 5.41
N GLU A 101 -17.62 -19.55 4.11
CA GLU A 101 -16.61 -20.42 3.49
C GLU A 101 -15.18 -20.02 3.89
N CYS A 102 -14.91 -18.72 4.03
CA CYS A 102 -13.59 -18.19 4.39
C CYS A 102 -13.36 -18.01 5.88
N LYS A 103 -14.23 -18.55 6.76
CA LYS A 103 -14.15 -18.31 8.20
C LYS A 103 -12.79 -18.66 8.79
N ASP A 104 -12.25 -19.81 8.45
CA ASP A 104 -10.94 -20.25 8.94
C ASP A 104 -9.81 -19.37 8.40
N LYS A 105 -9.89 -18.93 7.14
CA LYS A 105 -8.95 -17.95 6.57
C LYS A 105 -8.97 -16.64 7.34
N ILE A 106 -10.14 -16.16 7.75
CA ILE A 106 -10.24 -14.90 8.53
C ILE A 106 -9.66 -15.07 9.93
N TYR A 107 -9.90 -16.21 10.61
CA TYR A 107 -9.27 -16.48 11.90
C TYR A 107 -7.74 -16.60 11.78
N ASN A 108 -7.24 -17.22 10.72
CA ASN A 108 -5.81 -17.25 10.43
C ASN A 108 -5.23 -15.84 10.24
N LEU A 109 -5.94 -14.95 9.53
CA LEU A 109 -5.56 -13.55 9.40
C LEU A 109 -5.55 -12.82 10.77
N ILE A 110 -6.57 -13.06 11.62
CA ILE A 110 -6.63 -12.47 12.97
C ILE A 110 -5.45 -12.95 13.82
N ASN A 111 -5.11 -14.23 13.74
CA ASN A 111 -3.93 -14.79 14.42
C ASN A 111 -2.64 -14.14 13.91
N MET A 112 -2.47 -14.08 12.60
CA MET A 112 -1.31 -13.52 11.92
C MET A 112 -1.05 -12.07 12.31
N ILE A 113 -2.10 -11.25 12.41
CA ILE A 113 -1.97 -9.85 12.86
C ILE A 113 -1.84 -9.72 14.39
N GLY A 114 -1.70 -10.83 15.13
CA GLY A 114 -1.51 -10.85 16.58
C GLY A 114 -2.72 -10.33 17.37
N LEU A 115 -3.94 -10.62 16.89
CA LEU A 115 -5.20 -10.21 17.53
C LEU A 115 -6.05 -11.39 18.01
N ASN A 116 -5.41 -12.49 18.40
CA ASN A 116 -6.10 -13.65 19.00
C ASN A 116 -6.93 -13.23 20.21
N GLY A 117 -8.19 -13.65 20.21
CA GLY A 117 -9.14 -13.33 21.28
C GLY A 117 -9.78 -11.94 21.18
N PHE A 118 -9.38 -11.13 20.18
CA PHE A 118 -9.97 -9.81 19.91
C PHE A 118 -10.99 -9.81 18.75
N ASP A 119 -11.36 -10.98 18.21
CA ASP A 119 -12.30 -11.12 17.10
C ASP A 119 -13.64 -10.41 17.33
N LYS A 120 -14.10 -10.37 18.60
CA LYS A 120 -15.35 -9.71 19.02
C LYS A 120 -15.15 -8.28 19.53
N ALA A 121 -13.91 -7.80 19.67
CA ALA A 121 -13.63 -6.46 20.17
C ALA A 121 -14.04 -5.39 19.12
N TYR A 122 -14.49 -4.24 19.61
CA TYR A 122 -14.86 -3.09 18.80
C TYR A 122 -13.68 -2.11 18.70
N PRO A 123 -13.63 -1.22 17.66
CA PRO A 123 -12.52 -0.30 17.46
C PRO A 123 -12.14 0.54 18.68
N TYR A 124 -13.11 1.00 19.49
CA TYR A 124 -12.84 1.77 20.69
C TYR A 124 -12.13 0.98 21.83
N GLN A 125 -12.04 -0.34 21.71
CA GLN A 125 -11.33 -1.25 22.62
C GLN A 125 -9.91 -1.58 22.15
N LEU A 126 -9.49 -1.04 20.98
CA LEU A 126 -8.24 -1.35 20.32
C LEU A 126 -7.28 -0.15 20.41
N SER A 127 -5.98 -0.43 20.49
CA SER A 127 -4.95 0.61 20.25
C SER A 127 -4.91 1.02 18.77
N LEU A 128 -4.31 2.17 18.46
CA LEU A 128 -4.13 2.64 17.08
C LEU A 128 -3.40 1.61 16.20
N GLY A 129 -2.34 0.98 16.74
CA GLY A 129 -1.62 -0.08 16.04
C GLY A 129 -2.48 -1.34 15.80
N MET A 130 -3.35 -1.71 16.76
CA MET A 130 -4.31 -2.82 16.57
C MET A 130 -5.32 -2.49 15.48
N MET A 131 -5.86 -1.27 15.48
CA MET A 131 -6.80 -0.81 14.45
C MET A 131 -6.17 -0.81 13.06
N GLN A 132 -4.89 -0.40 12.94
CA GLN A 132 -4.18 -0.44 11.66
C GLN A 132 -3.99 -1.88 11.17
N ARG A 133 -3.66 -2.81 12.06
CA ARG A 133 -3.54 -4.24 11.72
C ARG A 133 -4.87 -4.81 11.22
N VAL A 134 -6.00 -4.44 11.82
CA VAL A 134 -7.34 -4.82 11.33
C VAL A 134 -7.61 -4.25 9.94
N ALA A 135 -7.22 -3.00 9.66
CA ALA A 135 -7.40 -2.38 8.35
C ALA A 135 -6.58 -3.10 7.25
N ILE A 136 -5.35 -3.51 7.57
CA ILE A 136 -4.51 -4.33 6.68
C ILE A 136 -5.17 -5.70 6.44
N ALA A 137 -5.58 -6.39 7.50
CA ALA A 137 -6.25 -7.69 7.38
C ALA A 137 -7.53 -7.61 6.54
N ARG A 138 -8.30 -6.53 6.67
CA ARG A 138 -9.48 -6.27 5.82
C ARG A 138 -9.14 -6.20 4.35
N ALA A 139 -8.06 -5.52 3.97
CA ALA A 139 -7.63 -5.42 2.58
C ALA A 139 -7.13 -6.77 2.04
N LEU A 140 -6.42 -7.54 2.87
CA LEU A 140 -5.89 -8.86 2.53
C LEU A 140 -6.99 -9.95 2.47
N ALA A 141 -8.05 -9.80 3.27
CA ALA A 141 -9.19 -10.73 3.29
C ALA A 141 -10.01 -10.66 2.00
N ASN A 142 -10.13 -9.48 1.42
CA ASN A 142 -10.89 -9.27 0.20
C ASN A 142 -10.19 -9.91 -1.01
N ASP A 143 -10.99 -10.47 -1.90
CA ASP A 143 -10.50 -11.01 -3.17
C ASP A 143 -10.30 -9.86 -4.17
N SER A 144 -9.25 -9.06 -3.92
CA SER A 144 -8.81 -7.97 -4.80
C SER A 144 -7.58 -8.37 -5.58
N ASP A 145 -7.50 -7.92 -6.82
CA ASP A 145 -6.37 -8.17 -7.72
C ASP A 145 -5.22 -7.21 -7.43
N ILE A 146 -5.59 -5.99 -7.01
CA ILE A 146 -4.66 -4.90 -6.72
C ILE A 146 -4.93 -4.36 -5.32
N ILE A 147 -3.86 -4.20 -4.53
CA ILE A 147 -3.93 -3.60 -3.19
C ILE A 147 -3.12 -2.33 -3.17
N LEU A 148 -3.76 -1.22 -2.83
CA LEU A 148 -3.12 0.08 -2.63
C LEU A 148 -2.91 0.30 -1.14
N MET A 149 -1.70 0.67 -0.71
CA MET A 149 -1.35 0.86 0.70
C MET A 149 -0.69 2.23 0.92
N ASP A 150 -1.31 3.08 1.73
CA ASP A 150 -0.80 4.42 2.06
C ASP A 150 -0.17 4.42 3.46
N GLU A 151 1.15 4.36 3.52
CA GLU A 151 1.96 4.33 4.77
C GLU A 151 1.42 3.36 5.84
N PRO A 152 1.10 2.09 5.49
CA PRO A 152 0.32 1.20 6.35
C PRO A 152 1.05 0.80 7.64
N PHE A 153 2.38 0.94 7.70
CA PHE A 153 3.20 0.50 8.83
C PHE A 153 3.72 1.64 9.70
N ALA A 154 3.34 2.90 9.42
CA ALA A 154 3.90 4.08 10.10
C ALA A 154 3.68 4.09 11.62
N SER A 155 2.55 3.55 12.10
CA SER A 155 2.18 3.53 13.53
C SER A 155 2.53 2.22 14.26
N LEU A 156 3.30 1.31 13.62
CA LEU A 156 3.60 -0.01 14.17
C LEU A 156 4.98 -0.05 14.84
N ASP A 157 5.08 -0.84 15.91
CA ASP A 157 6.36 -1.21 16.50
C ASP A 157 7.20 -2.07 15.55
N TYR A 158 8.49 -2.20 15.84
CA TYR A 158 9.46 -2.88 14.98
C TYR A 158 9.06 -4.33 14.65
N PHE A 159 8.75 -5.15 15.65
CA PHE A 159 8.48 -6.57 15.46
C PHE A 159 7.17 -6.82 14.71
N THR A 160 6.14 -6.05 15.05
CA THR A 160 4.86 -6.11 14.34
C THR A 160 5.01 -5.68 12.88
N ARG A 161 5.81 -4.64 12.62
CA ARG A 161 6.11 -4.17 11.26
C ARG A 161 6.81 -5.24 10.45
N GLU A 162 7.86 -5.85 10.97
CA GLU A 162 8.60 -6.94 10.31
C GLU A 162 7.68 -8.11 9.97
N THR A 163 6.84 -8.54 10.91
CA THR A 163 5.86 -9.60 10.68
C THR A 163 4.91 -9.27 9.53
N LEU A 164 4.34 -8.05 9.51
CA LEU A 164 3.39 -7.64 8.49
C LEU A 164 4.05 -7.38 7.12
N GLN A 165 5.31 -6.96 7.08
CA GLN A 165 6.09 -6.88 5.85
C GLN A 165 6.24 -8.26 5.22
N ASN A 166 6.67 -9.25 5.99
CA ASN A 166 6.83 -10.63 5.53
C ASN A 166 5.50 -11.21 5.04
N GLU A 167 4.41 -10.98 5.77
CA GLU A 167 3.09 -11.45 5.36
C GLU A 167 2.56 -10.74 4.10
N THR A 168 2.85 -9.46 3.95
CA THR A 168 2.50 -8.72 2.72
C THR A 168 3.22 -9.30 1.52
N ILE A 169 4.49 -9.66 1.66
CA ILE A 169 5.28 -10.36 0.65
C ILE A 169 4.68 -11.74 0.35
N ASN A 170 4.42 -12.54 1.38
CA ASN A 170 3.86 -13.89 1.24
C ASN A 170 2.52 -13.89 0.50
N ILE A 171 1.63 -12.95 0.84
CA ILE A 171 0.34 -12.81 0.19
C ILE A 171 0.51 -12.38 -1.27
N CYS A 172 1.40 -11.43 -1.53
CA CYS A 172 1.70 -11.00 -2.90
C CYS A 172 2.17 -12.18 -3.77
N MET A 173 3.12 -12.95 -3.28
CA MET A 173 3.69 -14.10 -4.00
C MET A 173 2.68 -15.24 -4.20
N ASN A 174 1.97 -15.63 -3.14
CA ASN A 174 1.07 -16.78 -3.17
C ASN A 174 -0.24 -16.49 -3.92
N SER A 175 -0.69 -15.25 -3.94
CA SER A 175 -1.98 -14.87 -4.55
C SER A 175 -1.83 -14.17 -5.90
N LYS A 176 -0.60 -13.99 -6.40
CA LYS A 176 -0.29 -13.29 -7.65
C LYS A 176 -0.93 -11.90 -7.73
N LYS A 177 -1.01 -11.21 -6.59
CA LYS A 177 -1.59 -9.87 -6.48
C LYS A 177 -0.54 -8.81 -6.81
N SER A 178 -0.98 -7.68 -7.35
CA SER A 178 -0.16 -6.48 -7.49
C SER A 178 -0.39 -5.56 -6.29
N ILE A 179 0.68 -5.12 -5.65
CA ILE A 179 0.61 -4.19 -4.51
C ILE A 179 1.30 -2.89 -4.88
N ILE A 180 0.63 -1.76 -4.67
CA ILE A 180 1.25 -0.43 -4.74
C ILE A 180 1.35 0.10 -3.33
N PHE A 181 2.57 0.24 -2.85
CA PHE A 181 2.92 0.55 -1.48
C PHE A 181 3.55 1.93 -1.37
N VAL A 182 2.91 2.85 -0.69
CA VAL A 182 3.42 4.19 -0.42
C VAL A 182 4.12 4.22 0.93
N THR A 183 5.35 4.75 0.96
CA THR A 183 6.11 4.94 2.19
C THR A 183 7.07 6.14 2.08
N HIS A 184 7.58 6.58 3.21
CA HIS A 184 8.74 7.49 3.31
C HIS A 184 9.99 6.77 3.83
N SER A 185 9.90 5.47 4.15
CA SER A 185 11.01 4.64 4.66
C SER A 185 11.77 3.97 3.51
N ILE A 186 13.06 4.28 3.40
CA ILE A 186 13.94 3.64 2.41
C ILE A 186 14.08 2.15 2.69
N ASP A 187 14.20 1.78 3.98
CA ASP A 187 14.35 0.37 4.36
C ASP A 187 13.13 -0.46 3.96
N GLU A 188 11.91 0.06 4.20
CA GLU A 188 10.68 -0.58 3.70
C GLU A 188 10.71 -0.73 2.18
N SER A 189 11.16 0.29 1.46
CA SER A 189 11.22 0.24 0.00
C SER A 189 12.18 -0.84 -0.51
N LEU A 190 13.31 -1.03 0.17
CA LEU A 190 14.30 -2.04 -0.16
C LEU A 190 13.82 -3.46 0.19
N ILE A 191 13.10 -3.63 1.28
CA ILE A 191 12.54 -4.93 1.72
C ILE A 191 11.43 -5.37 0.78
N LEU A 192 10.49 -4.47 0.48
CA LEU A 192 9.23 -4.80 -0.18
C LEU A 192 9.28 -4.69 -1.71
N GLY A 193 10.01 -3.70 -2.25
CA GLY A 193 9.84 -3.29 -3.65
C GLY A 193 10.48 -4.24 -4.66
N LYS A 194 9.73 -4.73 -5.63
CA LYS A 194 10.27 -5.22 -6.92
C LYS A 194 10.55 -4.08 -7.87
N LYS A 195 9.80 -3.00 -7.73
CA LYS A 195 10.03 -1.71 -8.39
C LYS A 195 9.93 -0.60 -7.34
N ILE A 196 10.92 0.30 -7.31
CA ILE A 196 10.93 1.45 -6.40
C ILE A 196 10.88 2.72 -7.26
N ILE A 197 9.93 3.60 -6.95
CA ILE A 197 9.71 4.85 -7.66
C ILE A 197 9.93 6.01 -6.68
N ILE A 198 10.89 6.87 -7.00
CA ILE A 198 11.13 8.10 -6.24
C ILE A 198 10.16 9.17 -6.71
N PHE A 199 9.34 9.63 -5.78
CA PHE A 199 8.30 10.63 -6.00
C PHE A 199 8.69 11.96 -5.37
N GLU A 200 8.76 13.03 -6.17
CA GLU A 200 9.15 14.35 -5.71
C GLU A 200 8.39 15.45 -6.44
N GLY A 201 7.82 16.41 -5.70
CA GLY A 201 7.12 17.55 -6.27
C GLY A 201 6.01 17.20 -7.26
N GLY A 202 5.30 16.09 -7.03
CA GLY A 202 4.24 15.61 -7.92
C GLY A 202 4.71 14.95 -9.20
N LYS A 203 5.97 14.54 -9.28
CA LYS A 203 6.59 13.87 -10.45
C LYS A 203 7.33 12.61 -10.04
N ILE A 204 7.51 11.70 -10.98
CA ILE A 204 8.45 10.60 -10.86
C ILE A 204 9.84 11.14 -11.20
N LYS A 205 10.75 11.05 -10.23
CA LYS A 205 12.14 11.53 -10.37
C LYS A 205 13.08 10.45 -10.85
N LYS A 206 12.96 9.24 -10.32
CA LYS A 206 13.79 8.10 -10.65
C LYS A 206 13.04 6.79 -10.36
N GLU A 207 13.38 5.75 -11.12
CA GLU A 207 12.86 4.40 -10.93
C GLU A 207 14.01 3.42 -10.75
N TYR A 208 13.81 2.41 -9.90
CA TYR A 208 14.74 1.31 -9.70
C TYR A 208 13.98 0.01 -9.91
N ASP A 209 14.53 -0.85 -10.76
CA ASP A 209 14.02 -2.19 -11.03
C ASP A 209 14.84 -3.21 -10.22
N LEU A 210 14.16 -3.92 -9.32
CA LEU A 210 14.70 -4.97 -8.47
C LEU A 210 14.04 -6.32 -8.77
N ASN A 211 13.49 -6.50 -9.96
CA ASN A 211 12.78 -7.71 -10.36
C ASN A 211 13.64 -8.98 -10.25
N HIS A 212 14.93 -8.86 -10.54
CA HIS A 212 15.91 -9.97 -10.43
C HIS A 212 16.26 -10.35 -9.00
N GLU A 213 15.96 -9.47 -8.02
CA GLU A 213 16.20 -9.74 -6.61
C GLU A 213 15.03 -10.52 -5.99
N ASN A 214 15.32 -11.54 -5.20
CA ASN A 214 14.32 -12.25 -4.42
C ASN A 214 13.79 -11.36 -3.28
N TYR A 215 12.67 -11.73 -2.66
CA TYR A 215 12.19 -11.02 -1.47
C TYR A 215 12.97 -11.38 -0.19
N ASP A 216 13.64 -12.55 -0.15
CA ASP A 216 14.57 -12.90 0.92
C ASP A 216 15.90 -12.16 0.70
N ARG A 217 15.91 -10.88 1.09
CA ARG A 217 17.01 -9.93 0.83
C ARG A 217 17.79 -9.61 2.09
N ASN A 218 19.10 -9.71 2.00
CA ASN A 218 19.97 -9.09 3.00
C ASN A 218 20.22 -7.63 2.63
N ILE A 219 19.40 -6.71 3.19
CA ILE A 219 19.53 -5.25 2.95
C ILE A 219 20.83 -4.66 3.50
N LEU A 220 21.63 -5.45 4.26
CA LEU A 220 22.95 -5.06 4.73
C LEU A 220 24.07 -5.52 3.77
N SER A 221 23.74 -6.19 2.66
CA SER A 221 24.74 -6.56 1.66
C SER A 221 25.32 -5.31 0.96
N PRO A 222 26.56 -5.38 0.42
CA PRO A 222 27.18 -4.24 -0.24
C PRO A 222 26.31 -3.61 -1.34
N PHE A 223 25.62 -4.44 -2.14
CA PHE A 223 24.71 -3.99 -3.18
C PHE A 223 23.57 -3.11 -2.62
N PHE A 224 22.85 -3.59 -1.59
CA PHE A 224 21.74 -2.83 -1.01
C PHE A 224 22.21 -1.60 -0.22
N ILE A 225 23.40 -1.63 0.37
CA ILE A 225 23.99 -0.44 1.01
C ILE A 225 24.28 0.65 -0.03
N GLU A 226 24.83 0.29 -1.18
CA GLU A 226 25.10 1.23 -2.27
C GLU A 226 23.81 1.77 -2.87
N LEU A 227 22.83 0.90 -3.12
CA LEU A 227 21.51 1.29 -3.58
C LEU A 227 20.82 2.25 -2.60
N LYS A 228 20.90 1.98 -1.29
CA LYS A 228 20.37 2.86 -0.25
C LYS A 228 21.01 4.26 -0.29
N LYS A 229 22.33 4.34 -0.52
CA LYS A 229 23.04 5.62 -0.68
C LYS A 229 22.56 6.38 -1.91
N ASP A 230 22.40 5.69 -3.06
CA ASP A 230 21.90 6.32 -4.28
C ASP A 230 20.47 6.83 -4.14
N ILE A 231 19.58 6.05 -3.52
CA ILE A 231 18.23 6.48 -3.18
C ILE A 231 18.24 7.72 -2.26
N LEU A 232 19.06 7.70 -1.21
CA LEU A 232 19.21 8.85 -0.29
C LEU A 232 19.65 10.12 -1.03
N ASN A 233 20.63 10.01 -1.93
CA ASN A 233 21.10 11.13 -2.74
C ASN A 233 20.01 11.63 -3.68
N SER A 234 19.24 10.72 -4.26
CA SER A 234 18.12 11.06 -5.14
C SER A 234 16.99 11.81 -4.43
N ILE A 235 16.79 11.59 -3.11
CA ILE A 235 15.74 12.27 -2.32
C ILE A 235 16.24 13.60 -1.74
N LYS A 236 17.57 13.77 -1.53
CA LYS A 236 18.13 14.99 -0.92
C LYS A 236 18.29 16.13 -1.92
N ASN A 237 18.60 15.82 -3.16
CA ASN A 237 18.81 16.76 -4.27
C ASN A 237 17.49 17.05 -5.01
#